data_82dd2a57e6b6c8ee0df26246b0ac498d
#
_entry.id   82dd2a57e6b6c8ee0df26246b0ac498d
#
_cell.length_a   1.000
_cell.length_b   1.000
_cell.length_c   1.000
_cell.angle_alpha   90.00
_cell.angle_beta   90.00
_cell.angle_gamma   90.00
#
_symmetry.space_group_name_H-M   'P 1'
#
loop_
_entity.id
_entity.type
_entity.pdbx_description
1 polymer ?
#
loop_
_entity_poly.entity_id
_entity_poly.type
_entity_poly.pdbx_seq_one_letter_code
_entity_poly.pdbx_strand_id
1 'polypeptide(L)'
;MKHSDTVILHDAFAFKGGGERLVYLLCRDLEADLAFGYRNKKTFNLDELSNNLINLESESKLLAWRTIKRLHTFRNKTRFLNRYKNVIYTGQNSSLAVSNHLEGKNIYYCFTPPRSMYDLKEFHLASQTPLERLRHVLYNTFYQPLYENAIRKMDVIFADSKNVQKRIHKFLGLESTVIYPPCDVDKFCWVSQGDYYLSTARLTPQKRVDIIIQAFIKLPEKRIVIASTGPDENRLKKLAEGFDNIQFTGDINDKELKNLIGNAVATIYIPIDEDFGMSPVESMAAGKPVIGSGEGGLLETVVHGETGWLSSPNISVDELVQMLDAANPKLARSMRFSCEKQANGFRTELFINKIKDSLR
;
A
#
# COMPACT_ATOMS: atom_id res chain seq x y z
N MET A 1 -16.14 24.97 15.56
CA MET A 1 -14.98 24.22 15.08
C MET A 1 -14.14 25.16 14.24
N LYS A 2 -12.82 25.16 14.44
CA LYS A 2 -11.91 25.97 13.60
C LYS A 2 -11.88 25.31 12.23
N HIS A 3 -12.25 26.03 11.18
CA HIS A 3 -12.14 25.51 9.80
C HIS A 3 -10.65 25.32 9.48
N SER A 4 -10.28 24.13 9.00
CA SER A 4 -8.93 23.89 8.49
C SER A 4 -8.74 24.60 7.15
N ASP A 5 -7.56 25.16 6.90
CA ASP A 5 -7.19 25.70 5.59
C ASP A 5 -6.90 24.58 4.57
N THR A 6 -6.81 23.32 5.03
CA THR A 6 -6.43 22.15 4.22
C THR A 6 -7.50 21.06 4.30
N VAL A 7 -7.83 20.46 3.16
CA VAL A 7 -8.67 19.27 3.08
C VAL A 7 -7.94 18.16 2.34
N ILE A 8 -8.11 16.93 2.82
CA ILE A 8 -7.64 15.73 2.12
C ILE A 8 -8.85 15.11 1.42
N LEU A 9 -8.73 14.87 0.12
CA LEU A 9 -9.75 14.20 -0.67
C LEU A 9 -9.27 12.80 -1.06
N HIS A 10 -9.96 11.77 -0.56
CA HIS A 10 -9.61 10.37 -0.75
C HIS A 10 -10.69 9.59 -1.48
N ASP A 11 -10.30 8.57 -2.24
CA ASP A 11 -11.24 7.74 -3.01
C ASP A 11 -12.22 7.00 -2.10
N ALA A 12 -11.72 6.23 -1.14
CA ALA A 12 -12.56 5.45 -0.24
C ALA A 12 -11.77 4.80 0.89
N PHE A 13 -12.43 4.63 2.02
CA PHE A 13 -11.97 3.76 3.11
C PHE A 13 -12.65 2.39 2.98
N ALA A 14 -12.15 1.56 2.06
CA ALA A 14 -12.75 0.28 1.73
C ALA A 14 -12.31 -0.85 2.67
N PHE A 15 -11.08 -0.82 3.15
CA PHE A 15 -10.45 -1.79 4.05
C PHE A 15 -9.35 -1.11 4.87
N LYS A 16 -8.68 -1.84 5.76
CA LYS A 16 -7.49 -1.34 6.49
C LYS A 16 -6.23 -1.58 5.66
N GLY A 17 -5.97 -0.70 4.68
CA GLY A 17 -4.77 -0.74 3.84
C GLY A 17 -3.74 0.31 4.21
N GLY A 18 -2.57 0.23 3.56
CA GLY A 18 -1.48 1.21 3.75
C GLY A 18 -1.87 2.61 3.29
N GLY A 19 -2.59 2.73 2.17
CA GLY A 19 -3.07 4.01 1.66
C GLY A 19 -4.07 4.68 2.59
N GLU A 20 -5.07 3.93 3.07
CA GLU A 20 -6.07 4.43 4.02
C GLU A 20 -5.42 4.81 5.37
N ARG A 21 -4.42 4.05 5.82
CA ARG A 21 -3.62 4.39 7.01
C ARG A 21 -2.88 5.71 6.84
N LEU A 22 -2.23 5.91 5.69
CA LEU A 22 -1.53 7.16 5.38
C LEU A 22 -2.49 8.36 5.41
N VAL A 23 -3.65 8.23 4.79
CA VAL A 23 -4.67 9.30 4.78
C VAL A 23 -5.16 9.59 6.20
N TYR A 24 -5.40 8.56 7.01
CA TYR A 24 -5.76 8.72 8.41
C TYR A 24 -4.70 9.50 9.21
N LEU A 25 -3.42 9.15 9.05
CA LEU A 25 -2.29 9.85 9.69
C LEU A 25 -2.16 11.29 9.20
N LEU A 26 -2.30 11.53 7.89
CA LEU A 26 -2.30 12.87 7.33
C LEU A 26 -3.39 13.75 7.96
N CYS A 27 -4.62 13.25 8.03
CA CYS A 27 -5.73 14.00 8.62
C CYS A 27 -5.46 14.34 10.08
N ARG A 28 -5.01 13.36 10.87
CA ARG A 28 -4.73 13.53 12.30
C ARG A 28 -3.63 14.57 12.54
N ASP A 29 -2.50 14.45 11.85
CA ASP A 29 -1.27 15.17 12.19
C ASP A 29 -1.16 16.53 11.47
N LEU A 30 -1.94 16.75 10.42
CA LEU A 30 -2.10 18.06 9.77
C LEU A 30 -3.32 18.83 10.32
N GLU A 31 -4.14 18.21 11.14
CA GLU A 31 -5.45 18.77 11.54
C GLU A 31 -6.30 19.17 10.31
N ALA A 32 -6.18 18.40 9.20
CA ALA A 32 -6.84 18.68 7.96
C ALA A 32 -8.25 18.08 7.92
N ASP A 33 -9.22 18.76 7.31
CA ASP A 33 -10.53 18.17 7.03
C ASP A 33 -10.40 16.98 6.09
N LEU A 34 -11.34 16.03 6.14
CA LEU A 34 -11.34 14.83 5.34
C LEU A 34 -12.61 14.70 4.52
N ALA A 35 -12.46 14.69 3.20
CA ALA A 35 -13.52 14.30 2.28
C ALA A 35 -13.18 12.95 1.63
N PHE A 36 -14.16 12.06 1.54
CA PHE A 36 -13.95 10.73 0.97
C PHE A 36 -15.19 10.24 0.21
N GLY A 37 -14.96 9.38 -0.76
CA GLY A 37 -16.04 8.87 -1.60
C GLY A 37 -17.02 7.99 -0.85
N TYR A 38 -16.52 7.02 -0.07
CA TYR A 38 -17.33 6.17 0.84
C TYR A 38 -16.45 5.48 1.87
N ARG A 39 -17.07 4.92 2.93
CA ARG A 39 -16.37 4.05 3.91
C ARG A 39 -17.14 2.77 4.17
N ASN A 40 -16.42 1.70 4.39
CA ASN A 40 -16.95 0.42 4.87
C ASN A 40 -16.87 0.34 6.40
N LYS A 41 -17.70 -0.52 7.01
CA LYS A 41 -17.72 -0.71 8.48
C LYS A 41 -16.43 -1.33 9.05
N LYS A 42 -15.68 -2.08 8.24
CA LYS A 42 -14.43 -2.78 8.64
C LYS A 42 -13.17 -2.00 8.27
N THR A 43 -13.19 -0.68 8.35
CA THR A 43 -12.03 0.19 8.09
C THR A 43 -11.58 0.91 9.36
N PHE A 44 -10.73 1.95 9.22
CA PHE A 44 -10.31 2.81 10.32
C PHE A 44 -11.50 3.52 10.93
N ASN A 45 -11.48 3.72 12.27
CA ASN A 45 -12.47 4.54 12.98
C ASN A 45 -12.19 6.03 12.71
N LEU A 46 -12.84 6.58 11.70
CA LEU A 46 -12.67 7.99 11.33
C LEU A 46 -13.32 8.94 12.37
N ASP A 47 -14.25 8.44 13.18
CA ASP A 47 -14.95 9.25 14.16
C ASP A 47 -14.03 9.67 15.34
N GLU A 48 -12.83 9.08 15.45
CA GLU A 48 -11.76 9.51 16.37
C GLU A 48 -10.99 10.75 15.87
N LEU A 49 -11.15 11.11 14.60
CA LEU A 49 -10.58 12.34 14.05
C LEU A 49 -11.41 13.53 14.52
N SER A 50 -10.76 14.54 15.06
CA SER A 50 -11.42 15.78 15.55
C SER A 50 -11.87 16.73 14.43
N ASN A 51 -11.63 16.36 13.19
CA ASN A 51 -11.76 17.18 12.00
C ASN A 51 -13.12 17.01 11.33
N ASN A 52 -13.45 17.92 10.41
CA ASN A 52 -14.68 17.80 9.65
C ASN A 52 -14.61 16.63 8.65
N LEU A 53 -15.59 15.72 8.69
CA LEU A 53 -15.68 14.54 7.85
C LEU A 53 -16.79 14.73 6.81
N ILE A 54 -16.44 14.66 5.52
CA ILE A 54 -17.37 14.83 4.40
C ILE A 54 -17.45 13.52 3.61
N ASN A 55 -18.54 12.77 3.80
CA ASN A 55 -18.81 11.58 2.99
C ASN A 55 -19.56 11.96 1.71
N LEU A 56 -18.96 11.70 0.54
CA LEU A 56 -19.53 12.05 -0.75
C LEU A 56 -20.54 11.02 -1.26
N GLU A 57 -20.67 9.87 -0.60
CA GLU A 57 -21.58 8.76 -0.95
C GLU A 57 -21.43 8.28 -2.41
N SER A 58 -20.19 8.11 -2.85
CA SER A 58 -19.85 7.76 -4.24
C SER A 58 -20.11 6.29 -4.58
N GLU A 59 -20.47 5.44 -3.61
CA GLU A 59 -20.72 4.03 -3.85
C GLU A 59 -22.14 3.78 -4.38
N SER A 60 -22.28 2.74 -5.22
CA SER A 60 -23.56 2.23 -5.71
C SER A 60 -23.67 0.72 -5.45
N LYS A 61 -24.86 0.25 -5.07
CA LYS A 61 -25.16 -1.19 -4.95
C LYS A 61 -25.12 -1.87 -6.33
N LEU A 62 -25.49 -1.15 -7.39
CA LEU A 62 -25.48 -1.65 -8.76
C LEU A 62 -24.08 -1.55 -9.36
N LEU A 63 -23.46 -2.68 -9.67
CA LEU A 63 -22.08 -2.77 -10.15
C LEU A 63 -21.84 -1.91 -11.41
N ALA A 64 -22.78 -1.94 -12.35
CA ALA A 64 -22.71 -1.16 -13.59
C ALA A 64 -22.68 0.37 -13.35
N TRP A 65 -23.32 0.85 -12.27
CA TRP A 65 -23.40 2.26 -11.95
C TRP A 65 -22.28 2.75 -11.01
N ARG A 66 -21.49 1.85 -10.42
CA ARG A 66 -20.42 2.24 -9.47
C ARG A 66 -19.43 3.22 -10.09
N THR A 67 -18.91 2.89 -11.25
CA THR A 67 -17.93 3.72 -11.95
C THR A 67 -18.52 5.09 -12.35
N ILE A 68 -19.71 5.09 -12.95
CA ILE A 68 -20.40 6.32 -13.37
C ILE A 68 -20.67 7.21 -12.14
N LYS A 69 -21.17 6.63 -11.05
CA LYS A 69 -21.47 7.38 -9.83
C LYS A 69 -20.19 7.97 -9.23
N ARG A 70 -19.07 7.22 -9.17
CA ARG A 70 -17.78 7.72 -8.70
C ARG A 70 -17.29 8.89 -9.55
N LEU A 71 -17.24 8.73 -10.85
CA LEU A 71 -16.88 9.79 -11.79
C LEU A 71 -17.74 11.04 -11.60
N HIS A 72 -19.06 10.87 -11.57
CA HIS A 72 -20.00 11.97 -11.37
C HIS A 72 -19.78 12.67 -10.04
N THR A 73 -19.59 11.90 -8.95
CA THR A 73 -19.43 12.43 -7.60
C THR A 73 -18.18 13.30 -7.50
N PHE A 74 -17.02 12.79 -7.89
CA PHE A 74 -15.77 13.55 -7.77
C PHE A 74 -15.71 14.74 -8.73
N ARG A 75 -16.33 14.69 -9.91
CA ARG A 75 -16.36 15.82 -10.83
C ARG A 75 -17.38 16.90 -10.51
N ASN A 76 -18.50 16.54 -9.86
CA ASN A 76 -19.64 17.48 -9.75
C ASN A 76 -20.02 17.82 -8.30
N LYS A 77 -19.71 16.97 -7.30
CA LYS A 77 -20.12 17.20 -5.91
C LYS A 77 -19.01 17.77 -5.02
N THR A 78 -17.91 18.24 -5.59
CA THR A 78 -16.72 18.68 -4.84
C THR A 78 -16.45 20.18 -4.96
N ARG A 79 -17.47 21.01 -5.32
CA ARG A 79 -17.33 22.47 -5.40
C ARG A 79 -16.98 23.14 -4.08
N PHE A 80 -17.25 22.48 -2.95
CA PHE A 80 -16.88 22.95 -1.62
C PHE A 80 -15.36 23.07 -1.43
N LEU A 81 -14.55 22.44 -2.29
CA LEU A 81 -13.08 22.51 -2.25
C LEU A 81 -12.57 23.95 -2.37
N ASN A 82 -13.27 24.85 -3.07
CA ASN A 82 -12.91 26.26 -3.18
C ASN A 82 -12.91 27.04 -1.85
N ARG A 83 -13.34 26.42 -0.74
CA ARG A 83 -13.26 27.01 0.60
C ARG A 83 -11.91 26.80 1.28
N TYR A 84 -11.06 25.92 0.71
CA TYR A 84 -9.78 25.55 1.29
C TYR A 84 -8.65 26.21 0.52
N LYS A 85 -7.56 26.52 1.20
CA LYS A 85 -6.33 27.02 0.54
C LYS A 85 -5.56 25.86 -0.11
N ASN A 86 -5.58 24.67 0.53
CA ASN A 86 -4.85 23.52 0.07
C ASN A 86 -5.77 22.31 -0.03
N VAL A 87 -5.67 21.59 -1.15
CA VAL A 87 -6.31 20.28 -1.32
C VAL A 87 -5.26 19.23 -1.60
N ILE A 88 -5.24 18.17 -0.77
CA ILE A 88 -4.37 17.01 -0.98
C ILE A 88 -5.25 15.88 -1.53
N TYR A 89 -4.99 15.51 -2.77
CA TYR A 89 -5.68 14.41 -3.45
C TYR A 89 -4.91 13.12 -3.26
N THR A 90 -5.62 12.04 -2.88
CA THR A 90 -5.05 10.71 -2.69
C THR A 90 -5.95 9.65 -3.34
N GLY A 91 -5.43 8.95 -4.32
CA GLY A 91 -6.19 7.98 -5.11
C GLY A 91 -6.48 8.45 -6.52
N GLN A 92 -7.14 7.59 -7.31
CA GLN A 92 -7.33 7.86 -8.73
C GLN A 92 -8.56 8.75 -9.01
N ASN A 93 -9.71 8.49 -8.34
CA ASN A 93 -10.95 9.21 -8.62
C ASN A 93 -10.98 10.60 -7.96
N SER A 94 -10.37 10.74 -6.80
CA SER A 94 -10.25 12.01 -6.09
C SER A 94 -9.58 13.08 -6.94
N SER A 95 -8.57 12.71 -7.74
CA SER A 95 -7.86 13.62 -8.62
C SER A 95 -8.78 14.34 -9.62
N LEU A 96 -9.88 13.71 -10.04
CA LEU A 96 -10.85 14.30 -10.99
C LEU A 96 -11.55 15.55 -10.44
N ALA A 97 -11.50 15.76 -9.12
CA ALA A 97 -12.09 16.92 -8.46
C ALA A 97 -11.24 18.20 -8.61
N VAL A 98 -10.01 18.12 -9.13
CA VAL A 98 -9.09 19.26 -9.26
C VAL A 98 -9.72 20.42 -10.04
N SER A 99 -10.58 20.14 -11.02
CA SER A 99 -11.29 21.16 -11.78
C SER A 99 -12.34 21.96 -10.98
N ASN A 100 -12.63 21.55 -9.75
CA ASN A 100 -13.53 22.23 -8.82
C ASN A 100 -12.80 23.01 -7.72
N HIS A 101 -11.46 23.06 -7.77
CA HIS A 101 -10.64 23.86 -6.87
C HIS A 101 -9.74 24.78 -7.72
N LEU A 102 -10.24 25.98 -7.96
CA LEU A 102 -9.65 26.94 -8.93
C LEU A 102 -8.68 27.91 -8.27
N GLU A 103 -8.87 28.18 -6.97
CA GLU A 103 -8.08 29.14 -6.21
C GLU A 103 -7.43 28.40 -5.03
N GLY A 104 -6.12 28.28 -5.04
CA GLY A 104 -5.37 27.58 -4.01
C GLY A 104 -4.49 26.47 -4.57
N LYS A 105 -3.87 25.72 -3.68
CA LYS A 105 -2.83 24.75 -4.01
C LYS A 105 -3.40 23.35 -4.14
N ASN A 106 -3.19 22.71 -5.28
CA ASN A 106 -3.61 21.35 -5.59
C ASN A 106 -2.40 20.41 -5.49
N ILE A 107 -2.40 19.52 -4.52
CA ILE A 107 -1.30 18.59 -4.25
C ILE A 107 -1.80 17.17 -4.49
N TYR A 108 -1.12 16.42 -5.34
CA TYR A 108 -1.42 15.01 -5.56
C TYR A 108 -0.39 14.12 -4.86
N TYR A 109 -0.81 13.35 -3.88
CA TYR A 109 0.02 12.29 -3.31
C TYR A 109 -0.30 10.98 -4.03
N CYS A 110 0.58 10.57 -4.92
CA CYS A 110 0.41 9.42 -5.79
C CYS A 110 0.97 8.15 -5.12
N PHE A 111 0.10 7.23 -4.73
CA PHE A 111 0.50 5.89 -4.30
C PHE A 111 1.05 5.07 -5.46
N THR A 112 0.42 5.18 -6.62
CA THR A 112 0.87 4.65 -7.92
C THR A 112 -0.08 5.12 -9.02
N PRO A 113 0.38 5.36 -10.24
CA PRO A 113 -0.50 5.45 -11.40
C PRO A 113 -1.30 4.15 -11.56
N PRO A 114 -2.55 4.19 -12.04
CA PRO A 114 -3.43 3.02 -12.12
C PRO A 114 -2.79 1.84 -12.85
N ARG A 115 -2.25 0.87 -12.13
CA ARG A 115 -1.43 -0.23 -12.68
C ARG A 115 -2.17 -1.08 -13.72
N SER A 116 -3.50 -1.24 -13.57
CA SER A 116 -4.35 -1.91 -14.55
C SER A 116 -4.50 -1.17 -15.88
N MET A 117 -4.12 0.11 -15.93
CA MET A 117 -4.11 0.91 -17.17
C MET A 117 -2.74 0.93 -17.83
N TYR A 118 -1.67 0.77 -17.05
CA TYR A 118 -0.29 0.92 -17.47
C TYR A 118 0.51 -0.38 -17.37
N ASP A 119 1.37 -0.51 -16.38
CA ASP A 119 2.39 -1.56 -16.27
C ASP A 119 1.85 -2.98 -16.04
N LEU A 120 0.74 -3.14 -15.33
CA LEU A 120 0.11 -4.44 -15.08
C LEU A 120 -1.15 -4.69 -15.93
N LYS A 121 -1.35 -3.94 -17.01
CA LYS A 121 -2.51 -4.11 -17.88
C LYS A 121 -2.64 -5.54 -18.38
N GLU A 122 -1.59 -6.10 -18.97
CA GLU A 122 -1.60 -7.48 -19.50
C GLU A 122 -1.80 -8.51 -18.40
N PHE A 123 -1.18 -8.31 -17.23
CA PHE A 123 -1.38 -9.18 -16.06
C PHE A 123 -2.85 -9.23 -15.63
N HIS A 124 -3.52 -8.07 -15.57
CA HIS A 124 -4.94 -8.01 -15.23
C HIS A 124 -5.84 -8.61 -16.32
N LEU A 125 -5.52 -8.38 -17.58
CA LEU A 125 -6.29 -8.93 -18.69
C LEU A 125 -6.16 -10.46 -18.80
N ALA A 126 -5.02 -11.04 -18.44
CA ALA A 126 -4.78 -12.48 -18.56
C ALA A 126 -5.77 -13.34 -17.75
N SER A 127 -6.23 -12.84 -16.59
CA SER A 127 -7.16 -13.54 -15.70
C SER A 127 -8.65 -13.26 -15.97
N GLN A 128 -8.97 -12.40 -16.95
CA GLN A 128 -10.34 -11.93 -17.23
C GLN A 128 -11.00 -12.71 -18.36
N THR A 129 -12.32 -12.87 -18.26
CA THR A 129 -13.17 -13.38 -19.34
C THR A 129 -13.22 -12.38 -20.51
N PRO A 130 -13.57 -12.78 -21.73
CA PRO A 130 -13.67 -11.87 -22.89
C PRO A 130 -14.56 -10.64 -22.65
N LEU A 131 -15.66 -10.80 -21.93
CA LEU A 131 -16.59 -9.71 -21.61
C LEU A 131 -15.96 -8.74 -20.58
N GLU A 132 -15.25 -9.27 -19.59
CA GLU A 132 -14.53 -8.43 -18.62
C GLU A 132 -13.39 -7.67 -19.27
N ARG A 133 -12.64 -8.30 -20.19
CA ARG A 133 -11.60 -7.63 -21.00
C ARG A 133 -12.18 -6.47 -21.81
N LEU A 134 -13.29 -6.70 -22.50
CA LEU A 134 -13.96 -5.64 -23.26
C LEU A 134 -14.35 -4.46 -22.35
N ARG A 135 -14.97 -4.75 -21.20
CA ARG A 135 -15.34 -3.71 -20.21
C ARG A 135 -14.12 -2.96 -19.68
N HIS A 136 -13.02 -3.67 -19.39
CA HIS A 136 -11.79 -3.09 -18.92
C HIS A 136 -11.17 -2.16 -19.96
N VAL A 137 -11.10 -2.60 -21.22
CA VAL A 137 -10.57 -1.77 -22.33
C VAL A 137 -11.43 -0.53 -22.52
N LEU A 138 -12.75 -0.67 -22.59
CA LEU A 138 -13.65 0.48 -22.72
C LEU A 138 -13.50 1.46 -21.55
N TYR A 139 -13.47 0.95 -20.32
CA TYR A 139 -13.24 1.78 -19.14
C TYR A 139 -11.94 2.56 -19.24
N ASN A 140 -10.83 1.90 -19.55
CA ASN A 140 -9.52 2.55 -19.64
C ASN A 140 -9.51 3.60 -20.75
N THR A 141 -10.10 3.33 -21.91
CA THR A 141 -10.16 4.28 -23.03
C THR A 141 -10.85 5.59 -22.64
N PHE A 142 -11.92 5.52 -21.82
CA PHE A 142 -12.62 6.72 -21.37
C PHE A 142 -12.00 7.36 -20.12
N TYR A 143 -11.51 6.55 -19.21
CA TYR A 143 -11.05 7.04 -17.92
C TYR A 143 -9.62 7.61 -17.97
N GLN A 144 -8.72 6.96 -18.72
CA GLN A 144 -7.30 7.33 -18.77
C GLN A 144 -7.09 8.81 -19.19
N PRO A 145 -7.72 9.34 -20.24
CA PRO A 145 -7.56 10.75 -20.60
C PRO A 145 -8.07 11.71 -19.51
N LEU A 146 -9.15 11.32 -18.80
CA LEU A 146 -9.69 12.12 -17.70
C LEU A 146 -8.72 12.18 -16.53
N TYR A 147 -8.14 11.05 -16.17
CA TYR A 147 -7.14 10.93 -15.12
C TYR A 147 -5.88 11.73 -15.46
N GLU A 148 -5.30 11.50 -16.64
CA GLU A 148 -4.09 12.20 -17.07
C GLU A 148 -4.27 13.72 -17.12
N ASN A 149 -5.41 14.20 -17.65
CA ASN A 149 -5.72 15.63 -17.66
C ASN A 149 -5.90 16.20 -16.24
N ALA A 150 -6.46 15.42 -15.32
CA ALA A 150 -6.59 15.84 -13.93
C ALA A 150 -5.22 15.97 -13.24
N ILE A 151 -4.34 14.97 -13.43
CA ILE A 151 -2.99 15.01 -12.81
C ILE A 151 -2.14 16.17 -13.38
N ARG A 152 -2.26 16.49 -14.66
CA ARG A 152 -1.56 17.64 -15.27
C ARG A 152 -1.97 19.01 -14.71
N LYS A 153 -3.11 19.09 -14.00
CA LYS A 153 -3.58 20.31 -13.32
C LYS A 153 -3.12 20.44 -11.88
N MET A 154 -2.39 19.46 -11.36
CA MET A 154 -1.86 19.52 -10.00
C MET A 154 -0.64 20.44 -9.96
N ASP A 155 -0.56 21.28 -8.92
CA ASP A 155 0.57 22.18 -8.71
C ASP A 155 1.81 21.43 -8.22
N VAL A 156 1.58 20.40 -7.40
CA VAL A 156 2.63 19.56 -6.83
C VAL A 156 2.22 18.09 -6.91
N ILE A 157 3.17 17.24 -7.31
CA ILE A 157 2.97 15.79 -7.34
C ILE A 157 4.03 15.15 -6.43
N PHE A 158 3.56 14.39 -5.44
CA PHE A 158 4.40 13.52 -4.61
C PHE A 158 4.25 12.08 -5.06
N ALA A 159 5.36 11.37 -5.11
CA ALA A 159 5.42 9.92 -5.31
C ALA A 159 5.76 9.24 -3.97
N ASP A 160 5.14 8.13 -3.67
CA ASP A 160 5.42 7.38 -2.44
C ASP A 160 6.78 6.65 -2.46
N SER A 161 7.41 6.55 -3.64
CA SER A 161 8.73 5.92 -3.82
C SER A 161 9.43 6.41 -5.09
N LYS A 162 10.72 6.15 -5.24
CA LYS A 162 11.45 6.35 -6.49
C LYS A 162 10.90 5.44 -7.60
N ASN A 163 10.40 4.25 -7.24
CA ASN A 163 9.75 3.35 -8.18
C ASN A 163 8.49 3.98 -8.77
N VAL A 164 7.64 4.55 -7.91
CA VAL A 164 6.43 5.27 -8.37
C VAL A 164 6.78 6.57 -9.07
N GLN A 165 7.82 7.29 -8.66
CA GLN A 165 8.32 8.46 -9.39
C GLN A 165 8.69 8.10 -10.83
N LYS A 166 9.41 6.99 -11.05
CA LYS A 166 9.74 6.50 -12.39
C LYS A 166 8.48 6.16 -13.21
N ARG A 167 7.45 5.57 -12.58
CA ARG A 167 6.17 5.29 -13.25
C ARG A 167 5.42 6.56 -13.62
N ILE A 168 5.38 7.57 -12.74
CA ILE A 168 4.78 8.88 -13.03
C ILE A 168 5.47 9.49 -14.25
N HIS A 169 6.80 9.54 -14.25
CA HIS A 169 7.55 10.06 -15.38
C HIS A 169 7.29 9.26 -16.66
N LYS A 170 7.37 7.92 -16.60
CA LYS A 170 7.20 7.03 -17.75
C LYS A 170 5.82 7.10 -18.39
N PHE A 171 4.75 7.11 -17.58
CA PHE A 171 3.38 6.96 -18.08
C PHE A 171 2.65 8.29 -18.23
N LEU A 172 2.98 9.28 -17.41
CA LEU A 172 2.29 10.58 -17.41
C LEU A 172 3.16 11.69 -18.02
N GLY A 173 4.49 11.48 -18.15
CA GLY A 173 5.44 12.49 -18.61
C GLY A 173 5.53 13.68 -17.64
N LEU A 174 5.36 13.45 -16.34
CA LEU A 174 5.34 14.49 -15.30
C LEU A 174 6.47 14.26 -14.29
N GLU A 175 6.97 15.38 -13.76
CA GLU A 175 7.92 15.36 -12.64
C GLU A 175 7.19 15.20 -11.30
N SER A 176 7.85 14.56 -10.34
CA SER A 176 7.34 14.41 -8.99
C SER A 176 8.46 14.36 -7.96
N THR A 177 8.12 14.67 -6.71
CA THR A 177 9.06 14.62 -5.58
C THR A 177 8.74 13.40 -4.72
N VAL A 178 9.77 12.64 -4.32
CA VAL A 178 9.57 11.46 -3.47
C VAL A 178 9.37 11.86 -2.02
N ILE A 179 8.24 11.47 -1.45
CA ILE A 179 7.97 11.51 -0.02
C ILE A 179 7.51 10.12 0.40
N TYR A 180 8.40 9.37 1.04
CA TYR A 180 8.10 7.99 1.49
C TYR A 180 6.94 7.94 2.47
N PRO A 181 6.06 6.91 2.38
CA PRO A 181 4.94 6.71 3.30
C PRO A 181 5.41 6.60 4.76
N PRO A 182 4.59 7.07 5.70
CA PRO A 182 4.92 7.04 7.12
C PRO A 182 4.77 5.64 7.72
N CYS A 183 5.63 5.31 8.67
CA CYS A 183 5.49 4.15 9.55
C CYS A 183 5.50 4.61 11.01
N ASP A 184 4.50 4.17 11.78
CA ASP A 184 4.46 4.33 13.25
C ASP A 184 5.46 3.34 13.89
N VAL A 185 6.76 3.58 13.71
CA VAL A 185 7.83 2.63 14.08
C VAL A 185 7.78 2.24 15.57
N ASP A 186 7.38 3.15 16.44
CA ASP A 186 7.29 2.90 17.90
C ASP A 186 6.17 1.91 18.29
N LYS A 187 5.27 1.61 17.35
CA LYS A 187 4.22 0.61 17.56
C LYS A 187 4.67 -0.83 17.27
N PHE A 188 5.85 -1.00 16.66
CA PHE A 188 6.41 -2.31 16.32
C PHE A 188 7.66 -2.55 17.17
N CYS A 189 7.67 -3.63 17.93
CA CYS A 189 8.75 -3.91 18.86
C CYS A 189 9.24 -5.34 18.68
N TRP A 190 10.55 -5.53 18.87
CA TRP A 190 11.11 -6.84 19.07
C TRP A 190 10.53 -7.47 20.35
N VAL A 191 9.99 -8.68 20.23
CA VAL A 191 9.49 -9.45 21.37
C VAL A 191 10.46 -10.59 21.70
N SER A 192 10.69 -11.49 20.75
CA SER A 192 11.63 -12.61 20.91
C SER A 192 12.15 -13.09 19.55
N GLN A 193 13.11 -14.02 19.57
CA GLN A 193 13.46 -14.79 18.38
C GLN A 193 12.63 -16.08 18.40
N GLY A 194 11.61 -16.11 17.55
CA GLY A 194 10.75 -17.28 17.39
C GLY A 194 11.34 -18.34 16.45
N ASP A 195 10.50 -19.29 16.09
CA ASP A 195 10.82 -20.47 15.28
C ASP A 195 10.08 -20.49 13.93
N TYR A 196 9.42 -19.38 13.56
CA TYR A 196 8.64 -19.28 12.33
C TYR A 196 9.00 -18.06 11.50
N TYR A 197 8.82 -18.16 10.18
CA TYR A 197 8.79 -17.03 9.27
C TYR A 197 7.37 -16.47 9.16
N LEU A 198 7.20 -15.24 8.72
CA LEU A 198 5.90 -14.60 8.67
C LEU A 198 5.66 -13.94 7.31
N SER A 199 4.49 -14.16 6.72
CA SER A 199 4.00 -13.36 5.59
C SER A 199 2.74 -12.62 5.98
N THR A 200 2.73 -11.29 5.81
CA THR A 200 1.59 -10.41 6.05
C THR A 200 0.98 -9.89 4.73
N ALA A 201 1.44 -10.44 3.62
CA ALA A 201 1.00 -10.05 2.29
C ALA A 201 -0.47 -10.40 2.05
N ARG A 202 -1.26 -9.47 1.53
CA ARG A 202 -2.64 -9.74 1.13
C ARG A 202 -2.69 -10.89 0.12
N LEU A 203 -3.62 -11.80 0.28
CA LEU A 203 -3.74 -13.00 -0.54
C LEU A 203 -4.32 -12.67 -1.92
N THR A 204 -3.44 -12.15 -2.79
CA THR A 204 -3.70 -11.86 -4.20
C THR A 204 -2.57 -12.41 -5.07
N PRO A 205 -2.80 -12.74 -6.35
CA PRO A 205 -1.77 -13.27 -7.22
C PRO A 205 -0.51 -12.39 -7.33
N GLN A 206 -0.67 -11.07 -7.28
CA GLN A 206 0.44 -10.10 -7.32
C GLN A 206 1.40 -10.20 -6.13
N LYS A 207 0.97 -10.78 -5.00
CA LYS A 207 1.78 -10.93 -3.78
C LYS A 207 2.55 -12.25 -3.72
N ARG A 208 2.37 -13.14 -4.71
CA ARG A 208 3.13 -14.38 -4.89
C ARG A 208 3.20 -15.28 -3.63
N VAL A 209 2.14 -15.32 -2.83
CA VAL A 209 2.10 -16.17 -1.62
C VAL A 209 2.15 -17.65 -1.98
N ASP A 210 1.74 -18.04 -3.18
CA ASP A 210 1.90 -19.40 -3.71
C ASP A 210 3.37 -19.83 -3.84
N ILE A 211 4.28 -18.94 -4.23
CA ILE A 211 5.73 -19.21 -4.25
C ILE A 211 6.23 -19.46 -2.82
N ILE A 212 5.76 -18.66 -1.84
CA ILE A 212 6.11 -18.86 -0.42
C ILE A 212 5.66 -20.24 0.04
N ILE A 213 4.40 -20.61 -0.20
CA ILE A 213 3.86 -21.92 0.17
C ILE A 213 4.68 -23.05 -0.46
N GLN A 214 4.94 -22.98 -1.77
CA GLN A 214 5.73 -24.00 -2.48
C GLN A 214 7.16 -24.15 -1.94
N ALA A 215 7.79 -23.06 -1.48
CA ALA A 215 9.10 -23.13 -0.84
C ALA A 215 9.03 -23.86 0.51
N PHE A 216 8.00 -23.59 1.33
CA PHE A 216 7.85 -24.26 2.63
C PHE A 216 7.36 -25.72 2.51
N ILE A 217 6.70 -26.10 1.43
CA ILE A 217 6.45 -27.51 1.10
C ILE A 217 7.78 -28.28 0.91
N LYS A 218 8.81 -27.63 0.34
CA LYS A 218 10.15 -28.21 0.17
C LYS A 218 11.00 -28.20 1.45
N LEU A 219 10.61 -27.40 2.45
CA LEU A 219 11.32 -27.21 3.71
C LEU A 219 10.43 -27.54 4.93
N PRO A 220 10.04 -28.82 5.11
CA PRO A 220 9.08 -29.20 6.16
C PRO A 220 9.57 -28.94 7.59
N GLU A 221 10.88 -28.78 7.80
CA GLU A 221 11.50 -28.43 9.08
C GLU A 221 11.38 -26.92 9.42
N LYS A 222 11.01 -26.07 8.45
CA LYS A 222 10.79 -24.64 8.66
C LYS A 222 9.30 -24.32 8.73
N ARG A 223 8.90 -23.39 9.56
CA ARG A 223 7.50 -22.99 9.77
C ARG A 223 7.22 -21.63 9.17
N ILE A 224 6.06 -21.49 8.52
CA ILE A 224 5.54 -20.23 8.02
C ILE A 224 4.16 -19.93 8.62
N VAL A 225 3.96 -18.70 9.05
CA VAL A 225 2.64 -18.16 9.41
C VAL A 225 2.24 -17.15 8.32
N ILE A 226 1.06 -17.34 7.75
CA ILE A 226 0.45 -16.47 6.73
C ILE A 226 -0.67 -15.71 7.41
N ALA A 227 -0.40 -14.46 7.79
CA ALA A 227 -1.30 -13.61 8.58
C ALA A 227 -1.98 -12.56 7.70
N SER A 228 -2.90 -13.01 6.88
CA SER A 228 -3.67 -12.14 5.99
C SER A 228 -4.86 -12.88 5.38
N THR A 229 -5.71 -12.13 4.67
CA THR A 229 -6.84 -12.63 3.86
C THR A 229 -6.78 -12.05 2.44
N GLY A 230 -7.61 -12.57 1.56
CA GLY A 230 -7.72 -12.05 0.20
C GLY A 230 -8.51 -12.96 -0.73
N PRO A 231 -8.76 -12.52 -1.98
CA PRO A 231 -9.56 -13.26 -2.94
C PRO A 231 -8.97 -14.63 -3.32
N ASP A 232 -7.66 -14.81 -3.14
CA ASP A 232 -6.92 -16.04 -3.49
C ASP A 232 -6.81 -17.04 -2.33
N GLU A 233 -7.42 -16.75 -1.18
CA GLU A 233 -7.27 -17.51 0.06
C GLU A 233 -7.62 -18.99 -0.10
N ASN A 234 -8.73 -19.32 -0.74
CA ASN A 234 -9.18 -20.70 -0.92
C ASN A 234 -8.21 -21.53 -1.78
N ARG A 235 -7.66 -20.94 -2.85
CA ARG A 235 -6.66 -21.58 -3.70
C ARG A 235 -5.35 -21.85 -2.92
N LEU A 236 -4.92 -20.87 -2.15
CA LEU A 236 -3.68 -20.96 -1.35
C LEU A 236 -3.80 -21.95 -0.20
N LYS A 237 -4.94 -22.00 0.50
CA LYS A 237 -5.21 -23.02 1.53
C LYS A 237 -5.20 -24.43 0.95
N LYS A 238 -5.81 -24.63 -0.24
CA LYS A 238 -5.79 -25.92 -0.94
C LYS A 238 -4.36 -26.32 -1.34
N LEU A 239 -3.51 -25.36 -1.75
CA LEU A 239 -2.11 -25.62 -2.09
C LEU A 239 -1.29 -26.08 -0.86
N ALA A 240 -1.63 -25.60 0.34
CA ALA A 240 -0.96 -25.91 1.60
C ALA A 240 -1.58 -27.15 2.32
N GLU A 241 -2.58 -27.79 1.73
CA GLU A 241 -3.28 -28.93 2.35
C GLU A 241 -2.30 -30.10 2.59
N GLY A 242 -2.30 -30.64 3.81
CA GLY A 242 -1.41 -31.73 4.21
C GLY A 242 -0.01 -31.32 4.71
N PHE A 243 0.27 -30.00 4.83
CA PHE A 243 1.55 -29.48 5.33
C PHE A 243 1.38 -28.70 6.63
N ASP A 244 1.65 -29.36 7.77
CA ASP A 244 1.46 -28.81 9.13
C ASP A 244 2.38 -27.64 9.47
N ASN A 245 3.48 -27.48 8.73
CA ASN A 245 4.42 -26.37 8.86
C ASN A 245 3.93 -25.05 8.24
N ILE A 246 2.76 -25.04 7.59
CA ILE A 246 2.15 -23.87 6.93
C ILE A 246 0.85 -23.51 7.63
N GLN A 247 0.81 -22.37 8.34
CA GLN A 247 -0.33 -21.92 9.11
C GLN A 247 -0.96 -20.64 8.54
N PHE A 248 -2.28 -20.62 8.43
CA PHE A 248 -3.05 -19.43 8.09
C PHE A 248 -3.79 -18.92 9.32
N THR A 249 -3.62 -17.64 9.67
CA THR A 249 -4.36 -17.03 10.78
C THR A 249 -5.68 -16.39 10.34
N GLY A 250 -5.82 -16.09 9.05
CA GLY A 250 -6.92 -15.28 8.55
C GLY A 250 -6.78 -13.80 8.94
N ASP A 251 -7.93 -13.13 9.13
CA ASP A 251 -8.00 -11.73 9.57
C ASP A 251 -7.71 -11.64 11.07
N ILE A 252 -6.66 -10.94 11.44
CA ILE A 252 -6.22 -10.73 12.82
C ILE A 252 -6.20 -9.24 13.17
N ASN A 253 -6.31 -8.92 14.45
CA ASN A 253 -6.26 -7.54 14.90
C ASN A 253 -4.83 -6.99 14.94
N ASP A 254 -4.70 -5.66 15.05
CA ASP A 254 -3.40 -4.97 15.02
C ASP A 254 -2.45 -5.42 16.15
N LYS A 255 -2.98 -5.81 17.32
CA LYS A 255 -2.17 -6.28 18.45
C LYS A 255 -1.57 -7.66 18.15
N GLU A 256 -2.37 -8.56 17.62
CA GLU A 256 -1.95 -9.90 17.20
C GLU A 256 -0.92 -9.82 16.07
N LEU A 257 -1.15 -8.96 15.06
CA LEU A 257 -0.22 -8.75 13.95
C LEU A 257 1.15 -8.30 14.46
N LYS A 258 1.19 -7.27 15.32
CA LYS A 258 2.44 -6.76 15.90
C LYS A 258 3.17 -7.82 16.72
N ASN A 259 2.43 -8.61 17.49
CA ASN A 259 3.00 -9.72 18.26
C ASN A 259 3.60 -10.79 17.35
N LEU A 260 2.93 -11.16 16.26
CA LEU A 260 3.45 -12.11 15.27
C LEU A 260 4.71 -11.56 14.59
N ILE A 261 4.71 -10.29 14.17
CA ILE A 261 5.90 -9.66 13.61
C ILE A 261 7.05 -9.69 14.62
N GLY A 262 6.81 -9.24 15.87
CA GLY A 262 7.83 -9.14 16.93
C GLY A 262 8.45 -10.47 17.35
N ASN A 263 7.80 -11.61 17.08
CA ASN A 263 8.27 -12.95 17.41
C ASN A 263 8.79 -13.76 16.21
N ALA A 264 8.65 -13.27 14.97
CA ALA A 264 9.11 -13.99 13.79
C ALA A 264 10.64 -14.11 13.73
N VAL A 265 11.15 -15.06 12.96
CA VAL A 265 12.57 -15.10 12.55
C VAL A 265 12.86 -13.98 11.57
N ALA A 266 12.05 -13.90 10.52
CA ALA A 266 12.09 -12.90 9.47
C ALA A 266 10.69 -12.80 8.84
N THR A 267 10.42 -11.71 8.12
CA THR A 267 9.22 -11.65 7.28
C THR A 267 9.55 -11.93 5.83
N ILE A 268 8.58 -12.47 5.09
CA ILE A 268 8.70 -12.77 3.67
C ILE A 268 7.69 -11.93 2.90
N TYR A 269 8.19 -11.09 1.98
CA TYR A 269 7.39 -10.19 1.19
C TYR A 269 7.95 -10.08 -0.24
N ILE A 270 7.35 -10.80 -1.18
CA ILE A 270 7.88 -10.98 -2.55
C ILE A 270 6.88 -10.57 -3.65
N PRO A 271 6.24 -9.40 -3.55
CA PRO A 271 5.26 -8.96 -4.54
C PRO A 271 5.90 -8.66 -5.91
N ILE A 272 5.06 -8.61 -6.94
CA ILE A 272 5.44 -8.14 -8.27
C ILE A 272 5.58 -6.63 -8.24
N ASP A 273 6.79 -6.13 -8.41
CA ASP A 273 7.14 -4.71 -8.59
C ASP A 273 6.35 -3.78 -7.65
N GLU A 274 6.50 -3.98 -6.34
CA GLU A 274 5.79 -3.25 -5.28
C GLU A 274 5.99 -1.74 -5.40
N ASP A 275 4.98 -0.98 -5.03
CA ASP A 275 5.04 0.47 -5.08
C ASP A 275 6.06 1.01 -4.08
N PHE A 276 5.91 0.68 -2.80
CA PHE A 276 6.86 1.04 -1.74
C PHE A 276 7.18 -0.15 -0.81
N GLY A 277 6.15 -0.79 -0.25
CA GLY A 277 6.30 -1.89 0.69
C GLY A 277 6.30 -1.46 2.15
N MET A 278 5.15 -1.10 2.71
CA MET A 278 5.02 -0.74 4.13
C MET A 278 5.29 -1.93 5.06
N SER A 279 4.84 -3.14 4.72
CA SER A 279 5.06 -4.34 5.55
C SER A 279 6.54 -4.64 5.81
N PRO A 280 7.48 -4.52 4.85
CA PRO A 280 8.91 -4.53 5.11
C PRO A 280 9.37 -3.52 6.15
N VAL A 281 8.89 -2.29 6.10
CA VAL A 281 9.25 -1.25 7.09
C VAL A 281 8.73 -1.59 8.48
N GLU A 282 7.49 -2.09 8.58
CA GLU A 282 6.88 -2.56 9.84
C GLU A 282 7.68 -3.74 10.45
N SER A 283 8.15 -4.65 9.60
CA SER A 283 9.03 -5.75 10.01
C SER A 283 10.35 -5.24 10.58
N MET A 284 11.03 -4.36 9.84
CA MET A 284 12.30 -3.78 10.27
C MET A 284 12.14 -2.93 11.52
N ALA A 285 11.02 -2.22 11.71
CA ALA A 285 10.71 -1.49 12.94
C ALA A 285 10.64 -2.43 14.17
N ALA A 286 10.17 -3.66 13.98
CA ALA A 286 10.22 -4.71 15.01
C ALA A 286 11.60 -5.41 15.09
N GLY A 287 12.62 -4.91 14.44
CA GLY A 287 13.96 -5.51 14.41
C GLY A 287 14.04 -6.82 13.63
N LYS A 288 13.08 -7.11 12.74
CA LYS A 288 13.02 -8.34 11.97
C LYS A 288 13.45 -8.10 10.51
N PRO A 289 14.44 -8.86 10.01
CA PRO A 289 14.86 -8.73 8.63
C PRO A 289 13.80 -9.23 7.66
N VAL A 290 13.92 -8.79 6.41
CA VAL A 290 12.97 -9.07 5.35
C VAL A 290 13.60 -9.95 4.27
N ILE A 291 12.91 -11.01 3.87
CA ILE A 291 13.19 -11.76 2.65
C ILE A 291 12.25 -11.18 1.59
N GLY A 292 12.79 -10.45 0.62
CA GLY A 292 12.01 -9.67 -0.35
C GLY A 292 12.38 -9.95 -1.79
N SER A 293 11.48 -9.62 -2.72
CA SER A 293 11.80 -9.60 -4.15
C SER A 293 12.73 -8.42 -4.48
N GLY A 294 13.75 -8.67 -5.31
CA GLY A 294 14.72 -7.65 -5.74
C GLY A 294 14.15 -6.75 -6.84
N GLU A 295 12.95 -6.20 -6.63
CA GLU A 295 12.25 -5.34 -7.57
C GLU A 295 11.37 -4.32 -6.85
N GLY A 296 11.01 -3.25 -7.56
CA GLY A 296 10.11 -2.22 -7.07
C GLY A 296 10.63 -1.46 -5.86
N GLY A 297 9.71 -1.01 -5.02
CA GLY A 297 9.99 -0.22 -3.81
C GLY A 297 10.76 -0.98 -2.72
N LEU A 298 10.85 -2.31 -2.80
CA LEU A 298 11.66 -3.08 -1.86
C LEU A 298 13.15 -2.76 -1.97
N LEU A 299 13.61 -2.37 -3.15
CA LEU A 299 14.99 -1.89 -3.38
C LEU A 299 15.30 -0.57 -2.64
N GLU A 300 14.27 0.12 -2.16
CA GLU A 300 14.38 1.38 -1.43
C GLU A 300 14.21 1.20 0.09
N THR A 301 13.49 0.16 0.49
CA THR A 301 13.20 -0.10 1.90
C THR A 301 14.17 -1.08 2.54
N VAL A 302 14.57 -2.14 1.83
CA VAL A 302 15.42 -3.21 2.32
C VAL A 302 16.85 -3.05 1.81
N VAL A 303 17.84 -3.08 2.69
CA VAL A 303 19.27 -3.09 2.37
C VAL A 303 19.76 -4.54 2.38
N HIS A 304 20.10 -5.06 1.19
CA HIS A 304 20.53 -6.45 1.04
C HIS A 304 21.78 -6.74 1.89
N GLY A 305 21.72 -7.82 2.68
CA GLY A 305 22.80 -8.24 3.58
C GLY A 305 22.86 -7.49 4.92
N GLU A 306 22.10 -6.38 5.10
CA GLU A 306 22.10 -5.59 6.33
C GLU A 306 20.75 -5.62 7.06
N THR A 307 19.64 -5.47 6.31
CA THR A 307 18.28 -5.46 6.88
C THR A 307 17.39 -6.57 6.32
N GLY A 308 17.97 -7.42 5.50
CA GLY A 308 17.29 -8.56 4.89
C GLY A 308 18.00 -9.07 3.65
N TRP A 309 17.30 -9.88 2.91
CA TRP A 309 17.79 -10.52 1.68
C TRP A 309 16.84 -10.19 0.53
N LEU A 310 17.39 -9.71 -0.56
CA LEU A 310 16.66 -9.44 -1.79
C LEU A 310 17.02 -10.50 -2.84
N SER A 311 16.00 -11.07 -3.47
CA SER A 311 16.16 -12.03 -4.59
C SER A 311 16.50 -11.32 -5.89
N SER A 312 16.62 -12.11 -6.96
CA SER A 312 16.47 -11.61 -8.33
C SER A 312 15.04 -11.08 -8.56
N PRO A 313 14.82 -10.21 -9.56
CA PRO A 313 13.47 -9.94 -10.07
C PRO A 313 12.81 -11.26 -10.54
N ASN A 314 11.49 -11.40 -10.35
CA ASN A 314 10.78 -12.64 -10.69
C ASN A 314 11.28 -13.91 -9.95
N ILE A 315 11.44 -13.78 -8.65
CA ILE A 315 11.89 -14.86 -7.76
C ILE A 315 11.24 -16.21 -8.08
N SER A 316 12.06 -17.27 -8.15
CA SER A 316 11.60 -18.66 -8.24
C SER A 316 11.44 -19.32 -6.87
N VAL A 317 10.75 -20.47 -6.84
CA VAL A 317 10.62 -21.29 -5.61
C VAL A 317 11.99 -21.75 -5.12
N ASP A 318 12.87 -22.20 -6.03
CA ASP A 318 14.20 -22.71 -5.66
C ASP A 318 15.12 -21.60 -5.14
N GLU A 319 15.03 -20.39 -5.70
CA GLU A 319 15.74 -19.24 -5.18
C GLU A 319 15.25 -18.87 -3.76
N LEU A 320 13.93 -18.89 -3.52
CA LEU A 320 13.40 -18.63 -2.18
C LEU A 320 13.84 -19.70 -1.17
N VAL A 321 13.91 -20.98 -1.57
CA VAL A 321 14.45 -22.06 -0.74
C VAL A 321 15.89 -21.76 -0.32
N GLN A 322 16.77 -21.40 -1.27
CA GLN A 322 18.15 -21.01 -0.99
C GLN A 322 18.26 -19.81 -0.06
N MET A 323 17.42 -18.80 -0.26
CA MET A 323 17.37 -17.63 0.64
C MET A 323 16.93 -18.00 2.05
N LEU A 324 15.95 -18.90 2.19
CA LEU A 324 15.48 -19.39 3.49
C LEU A 324 16.53 -20.20 4.24
N ASP A 325 17.39 -20.91 3.54
CA ASP A 325 18.52 -21.62 4.14
C ASP A 325 19.60 -20.67 4.64
N ALA A 326 19.88 -19.62 3.87
CA ALA A 326 20.81 -18.56 4.28
C ALA A 326 20.26 -17.73 5.45
N ALA A 327 18.97 -17.44 5.47
CA ALA A 327 18.29 -16.60 6.45
C ALA A 327 17.99 -17.35 7.77
N ASN A 328 19.02 -17.97 8.38
CA ASN A 328 18.86 -18.69 9.63
C ASN A 328 18.60 -17.76 10.83
N PRO A 329 18.02 -18.26 11.96
CA PRO A 329 17.65 -17.43 13.10
C PRO A 329 18.80 -16.65 13.73
N LYS A 330 20.03 -17.19 13.73
CA LYS A 330 21.22 -16.51 14.29
C LYS A 330 21.58 -15.29 13.46
N LEU A 331 21.63 -15.42 12.14
CA LEU A 331 21.94 -14.34 11.23
C LEU A 331 20.80 -13.30 11.22
N ALA A 332 19.54 -13.75 11.21
CA ALA A 332 18.39 -12.85 11.31
C ALA A 332 18.45 -11.97 12.57
N ARG A 333 18.79 -12.57 13.73
CA ARG A 333 18.94 -11.83 14.99
C ARG A 333 20.06 -10.79 14.95
N SER A 334 21.17 -11.06 14.26
CA SER A 334 22.29 -10.10 14.17
C SER A 334 21.93 -8.84 13.36
N MET A 335 20.94 -8.91 12.47
CA MET A 335 20.47 -7.77 11.68
C MET A 335 19.53 -6.82 12.44
N ARG A 336 19.11 -7.16 13.67
CA ARG A 336 18.10 -6.42 14.44
C ARG A 336 18.36 -4.92 14.46
N PHE A 337 19.54 -4.51 14.91
CA PHE A 337 19.88 -3.08 15.04
C PHE A 337 19.84 -2.32 13.70
N SER A 338 20.34 -2.96 12.63
CA SER A 338 20.30 -2.39 11.27
C SER A 338 18.86 -2.22 10.79
N CYS A 339 17.98 -3.19 11.07
CA CYS A 339 16.55 -3.12 10.75
C CYS A 339 15.87 -1.94 11.47
N GLU A 340 16.03 -1.83 12.79
CA GLU A 340 15.45 -0.75 13.60
C GLU A 340 15.97 0.62 13.13
N LYS A 341 17.25 0.74 12.82
CA LYS A 341 17.87 1.96 12.27
C LYS A 341 17.28 2.33 10.91
N GLN A 342 17.15 1.38 9.99
CA GLN A 342 16.59 1.61 8.66
C GLN A 342 15.13 2.07 8.75
N ALA A 343 14.31 1.41 9.58
CA ALA A 343 12.90 1.75 9.77
C ALA A 343 12.71 3.18 10.30
N ASN A 344 13.63 3.69 11.12
CA ASN A 344 13.58 5.07 11.62
C ASN A 344 13.63 6.13 10.52
N GLY A 345 14.16 5.80 9.33
CA GLY A 345 14.14 6.69 8.16
C GLY A 345 12.72 6.92 7.59
N PHE A 346 11.72 6.14 8.04
CA PHE A 346 10.33 6.19 7.58
C PHE A 346 9.35 6.62 8.69
N ARG A 347 9.84 7.28 9.74
CA ARG A 347 9.00 7.77 10.84
C ARG A 347 7.94 8.76 10.37
N THR A 348 6.78 8.71 11.01
CA THR A 348 5.62 9.55 10.70
C THR A 348 5.98 11.05 10.75
N GLU A 349 6.81 11.49 11.70
CA GLU A 349 7.22 12.88 11.84
C GLU A 349 7.98 13.39 10.62
N LEU A 350 8.87 12.56 10.02
CA LEU A 350 9.63 12.93 8.82
C LEU A 350 8.71 13.14 7.62
N PHE A 351 7.72 12.28 7.47
CA PHE A 351 6.71 12.38 6.42
C PHE A 351 5.87 13.65 6.60
N ILE A 352 5.31 13.87 7.79
CA ILE A 352 4.44 15.01 8.08
C ILE A 352 5.16 16.34 7.90
N ASN A 353 6.42 16.44 8.34
CA ASN A 353 7.21 17.66 8.16
C ASN A 353 7.39 18.01 6.67
N LYS A 354 7.73 17.04 5.83
CA LYS A 354 7.86 17.26 4.37
C LYS A 354 6.54 17.71 3.74
N ILE A 355 5.41 17.14 4.17
CA ILE A 355 4.09 17.59 3.68
C ILE A 355 3.80 19.01 4.17
N LYS A 356 4.04 19.32 5.45
CA LYS A 356 3.83 20.68 6.01
C LYS A 356 4.66 21.73 5.27
N ASP A 357 5.91 21.44 4.92
CA ASP A 357 6.76 22.37 4.17
C ASP A 357 6.19 22.65 2.77
N SER A 358 5.49 21.69 2.18
CA SER A 358 4.84 21.86 0.88
C SER A 358 3.54 22.66 0.94
N LEU A 359 2.93 22.82 2.13
CA LEU A 359 1.69 23.59 2.32
C LEU A 359 1.94 25.10 2.54
N ARG A 360 3.16 25.48 2.78
CA ARG A 360 3.61 26.87 2.87
C ARG A 360 3.79 27.48 1.48
#